data_36a54e48555d784768b6ab088be5cc4d
#
_entry.id   36a54e48555d784768b6ab088be5cc4d
#
_cell.length_a   1.000
_cell.length_b   1.000
_cell.length_c   1.000
_cell.angle_alpha   90.00
_cell.angle_beta   90.00
_cell.angle_gamma   90.00
#
_symmetry.space_group_name_H-M   'P 1'
#
loop_
_entity.id
_entity.type
_entity.pdbx_description
1 polymer ?
#
loop_
_entity_poly.entity_id
_entity_poly.type
_entity_poly.pdbx_seq_one_letter_code
_entity_poly.pdbx_strand_id
1 'polypeptide(L)'
;MRTMIAVPCMDQVQTAFFRSCVGLRLDGEIQWTTCQSSLIYDARNKLAELALGGGFDRVLWLDSDMVFDPFLFRRLSEHLDQGREMITGLYFSRKAPVHPVIYKSLRVEINEDGHPEAKADPFDDYERDSLFEVAGCGFGAVMMTTELLREVRDWFRLPFFPESGFGEDFAFCLRARELRHRIWCDSSIKLGHAGSTIIDEELYTKTEEDRA
;
A
#
# COMPACT_ATOMS: atom_id res chain seq x y z
N MET A 1 9.33 7.36 -18.73
CA MET A 1 9.45 6.62 -17.45
C MET A 1 8.89 5.23 -17.61
N ARG A 2 9.57 4.25 -17.03
CA ARG A 2 9.14 2.85 -17.02
C ARG A 2 8.52 2.50 -15.66
N THR A 3 7.32 1.98 -15.66
CA THR A 3 6.64 1.59 -14.42
C THR A 3 6.30 0.10 -14.42
N MET A 4 6.64 -0.59 -13.35
CA MET A 4 6.13 -1.92 -13.08
C MET A 4 4.86 -1.84 -12.25
N ILE A 5 3.78 -2.46 -12.71
CA ILE A 5 2.61 -2.72 -11.88
C ILE A 5 2.79 -4.11 -11.28
N ALA A 6 3.01 -4.15 -9.97
CA ALA A 6 3.33 -5.34 -9.20
C ALA A 6 2.10 -5.85 -8.46
N VAL A 7 1.64 -7.04 -8.81
CA VAL A 7 0.45 -7.67 -8.22
C VAL A 7 0.85 -8.95 -7.52
N PRO A 8 1.07 -8.92 -6.20
CA PRO A 8 1.18 -10.15 -5.42
C PRO A 8 -0.19 -10.82 -5.38
N CYS A 9 -0.27 -12.09 -5.76
CA CYS A 9 -1.55 -12.81 -5.79
C CYS A 9 -1.35 -14.28 -5.45
N MET A 10 -2.46 -14.95 -5.18
CA MET A 10 -2.53 -16.41 -5.23
C MET A 10 -2.77 -16.84 -6.67
N ASP A 11 -3.53 -17.89 -6.87
CA ASP A 11 -3.94 -18.43 -8.18
C ASP A 11 -5.17 -17.72 -8.78
N GLN A 12 -5.82 -16.83 -8.02
CA GLN A 12 -7.02 -16.12 -8.43
C GLN A 12 -6.95 -14.64 -8.05
N VAL A 13 -7.68 -13.82 -8.81
CA VAL A 13 -7.92 -12.42 -8.50
C VAL A 13 -9.43 -12.14 -8.43
N GLN A 14 -9.83 -11.17 -7.65
CA GLN A 14 -11.23 -10.76 -7.54
C GLN A 14 -11.72 -10.19 -8.88
N THR A 15 -12.95 -10.55 -9.30
CA THR A 15 -13.55 -10.02 -10.54
C THR A 15 -13.64 -8.49 -10.52
N ALA A 16 -13.90 -7.89 -9.34
CA ALA A 16 -13.94 -6.44 -9.18
C ALA A 16 -12.56 -5.81 -9.45
N PHE A 17 -11.47 -6.40 -8.94
CA PHE A 17 -10.10 -5.99 -9.24
C PHE A 17 -9.80 -6.10 -10.74
N PHE A 18 -10.13 -7.21 -11.37
CA PHE A 18 -9.92 -7.39 -12.80
C PHE A 18 -10.64 -6.31 -13.63
N ARG A 19 -11.89 -5.97 -13.28
CA ARG A 19 -12.64 -4.89 -13.95
C ARG A 19 -11.92 -3.53 -13.79
N SER A 20 -11.41 -3.21 -12.61
CA SER A 20 -10.62 -2.00 -12.38
C SER A 20 -9.35 -1.99 -13.24
N CYS A 21 -8.63 -3.11 -13.34
CA CYS A 21 -7.44 -3.23 -14.19
C CYS A 21 -7.74 -3.00 -15.67
N VAL A 22 -8.83 -3.58 -16.19
CA VAL A 22 -9.25 -3.39 -17.60
C VAL A 22 -9.61 -1.93 -17.90
N GLY A 23 -10.19 -1.23 -16.93
CA GLY A 23 -10.54 0.18 -17.05
C GLY A 23 -9.38 1.16 -16.84
N LEU A 24 -8.26 0.70 -16.28
CA LEU A 24 -7.16 1.57 -15.85
C LEU A 24 -6.49 2.27 -17.04
N ARG A 25 -6.37 3.60 -16.96
CA ARG A 25 -5.68 4.41 -17.96
C ARG A 25 -4.22 4.53 -17.58
N LEU A 26 -3.36 4.07 -18.49
CA LEU A 26 -1.93 3.97 -18.30
C LEU A 26 -1.22 4.89 -19.27
N ASP A 27 -0.15 5.55 -18.80
CA ASP A 27 0.72 6.41 -19.58
C ASP A 27 2.17 5.96 -19.42
N GLY A 28 2.95 6.00 -20.51
CA GLY A 28 4.36 5.61 -20.53
C GLY A 28 4.58 4.13 -20.82
N GLU A 29 5.75 3.64 -20.47
CA GLU A 29 6.14 2.23 -20.63
C GLU A 29 5.72 1.44 -19.38
N ILE A 30 4.74 0.58 -19.52
CA ILE A 30 4.14 -0.15 -18.40
C ILE A 30 4.36 -1.64 -18.56
N GLN A 31 4.78 -2.29 -17.50
CA GLN A 31 4.82 -3.75 -17.41
C GLN A 31 4.01 -4.24 -16.22
N TRP A 32 3.03 -5.09 -16.47
CA TRP A 32 2.33 -5.84 -15.43
C TRP A 32 3.14 -7.07 -15.04
N THR A 33 3.32 -7.26 -13.75
CA THR A 33 4.06 -8.41 -13.22
C THR A 33 3.30 -8.98 -12.02
N THR A 34 2.98 -10.25 -12.08
CA THR A 34 2.36 -10.98 -10.98
C THR A 34 3.37 -11.91 -10.32
N CYS A 35 3.24 -12.14 -9.03
CA CYS A 35 3.99 -13.17 -8.33
C CYS A 35 3.04 -13.99 -7.46
N GLN A 36 2.98 -15.28 -7.75
CA GLN A 36 2.19 -16.23 -6.99
C GLN A 36 2.99 -16.75 -5.80
N SER A 37 2.47 -16.56 -4.59
CA SER A 37 3.01 -17.16 -3.37
C SER A 37 1.92 -17.22 -2.30
N SER A 38 1.95 -18.25 -1.46
CA SER A 38 1.11 -18.33 -0.26
C SER A 38 1.56 -17.38 0.86
N LEU A 39 2.79 -16.86 0.75
CA LEU A 39 3.38 -15.90 1.67
C LEU A 39 3.49 -14.55 0.98
N ILE A 40 2.64 -13.61 1.37
CA ILE A 40 2.56 -12.29 0.73
C ILE A 40 3.92 -11.56 0.72
N TYR A 41 4.65 -11.58 1.81
CA TYR A 41 5.97 -10.96 1.91
C TYR A 41 7.00 -11.58 0.93
N ASP A 42 6.92 -12.87 0.65
CA ASP A 42 7.79 -13.55 -0.32
C ASP A 42 7.47 -13.08 -1.74
N ALA A 43 6.17 -13.00 -2.08
CA ALA A 43 5.74 -12.44 -3.36
C ALA A 43 6.23 -11.00 -3.55
N ARG A 44 6.08 -10.14 -2.53
CA ARG A 44 6.54 -8.75 -2.60
C ARG A 44 8.06 -8.64 -2.73
N ASN A 45 8.83 -9.43 -1.99
CA ASN A 45 10.29 -9.44 -2.12
C ASN A 45 10.75 -9.89 -3.51
N LYS A 46 10.13 -10.93 -4.09
CA LYS A 46 10.42 -11.36 -5.47
C LYS A 46 10.07 -10.28 -6.50
N LEU A 47 8.92 -9.64 -6.36
CA LEU A 47 8.51 -8.52 -7.22
C LEU A 47 9.44 -7.32 -7.07
N ALA A 48 9.92 -7.02 -5.86
CA ALA A 48 10.90 -5.97 -5.61
C ALA A 48 12.21 -6.23 -6.37
N GLU A 49 12.75 -7.46 -6.32
CA GLU A 49 13.96 -7.83 -7.06
C GLU A 49 13.74 -7.73 -8.59
N LEU A 50 12.57 -8.12 -9.09
CA LEU A 50 12.22 -7.96 -10.51
C LEU A 50 12.15 -6.48 -10.92
N ALA A 51 11.58 -5.63 -10.06
CA ALA A 51 11.52 -4.18 -10.32
C ALA A 51 12.91 -3.56 -10.38
N LEU A 52 13.77 -3.89 -9.41
CA LEU A 52 15.13 -3.36 -9.32
C LEU A 52 16.04 -3.88 -10.45
N GLY A 53 15.93 -5.17 -10.80
CA GLY A 53 16.70 -5.78 -11.89
C GLY A 53 16.21 -5.41 -13.29
N GLY A 54 14.92 -5.04 -13.42
CA GLY A 54 14.30 -4.71 -14.70
C GLY A 54 14.52 -3.27 -15.19
N GLY A 55 15.16 -2.41 -14.39
CA GLY A 55 15.44 -1.02 -14.76
C GLY A 55 14.18 -0.15 -14.84
N PHE A 56 13.22 -0.39 -13.96
CA PHE A 56 12.03 0.45 -13.81
C PHE A 56 12.35 1.68 -12.95
N ASP A 57 11.66 2.78 -13.24
CA ASP A 57 11.77 4.03 -12.48
C ASP A 57 10.83 4.02 -11.27
N ARG A 58 9.68 3.30 -11.40
CA ARG A 58 8.59 3.27 -10.42
C ARG A 58 7.99 1.88 -10.31
N VAL A 59 7.39 1.63 -9.15
CA VAL A 59 6.56 0.45 -8.90
C VAL A 59 5.20 0.91 -8.39
N LEU A 60 4.13 0.46 -9.03
CA LEU A 60 2.78 0.52 -8.50
C LEU A 60 2.43 -0.86 -7.93
N TRP A 61 2.33 -0.95 -6.62
CA TRP A 61 1.82 -2.12 -5.91
C TRP A 61 0.31 -2.10 -5.92
N LEU A 62 -0.32 -3.21 -6.32
CA LEU A 62 -1.76 -3.40 -6.29
C LEU A 62 -2.08 -4.77 -5.71
N ASP A 63 -2.82 -4.80 -4.60
CA ASP A 63 -3.35 -6.06 -4.10
C ASP A 63 -4.52 -6.54 -4.98
N SER A 64 -4.62 -7.84 -5.15
CA SER A 64 -5.54 -8.49 -6.11
C SER A 64 -7.03 -8.43 -5.74
N ASP A 65 -7.37 -7.67 -4.72
CA ASP A 65 -8.71 -7.43 -4.21
C ASP A 65 -9.07 -5.94 -4.07
N MET A 66 -8.26 -5.05 -4.66
CA MET A 66 -8.53 -3.62 -4.68
C MET A 66 -9.46 -3.22 -5.82
N VAL A 67 -10.32 -2.23 -5.56
CA VAL A 67 -11.20 -1.61 -6.54
C VAL A 67 -10.84 -0.14 -6.67
N PHE A 68 -10.68 0.34 -7.90
CA PHE A 68 -10.18 1.68 -8.15
C PHE A 68 -10.72 2.26 -9.46
N ASP A 69 -10.70 3.60 -9.55
CA ASP A 69 -11.12 4.31 -10.73
C ASP A 69 -10.07 4.26 -11.87
N PRO A 70 -10.46 4.57 -13.11
CA PRO A 70 -9.55 4.53 -14.25
C PRO A 70 -8.35 5.47 -14.17
N PHE A 71 -8.36 6.48 -13.31
CA PHE A 71 -7.31 7.49 -13.23
C PHE A 71 -6.31 7.24 -12.08
N LEU A 72 -6.46 6.16 -11.32
CA LEU A 72 -5.57 5.82 -10.20
C LEU A 72 -4.09 5.97 -10.58
N PHE A 73 -3.67 5.33 -11.66
CA PHE A 73 -2.27 5.34 -12.09
C PHE A 73 -1.75 6.76 -12.29
N ARG A 74 -2.50 7.58 -13.04
CA ARG A 74 -2.10 8.95 -13.34
C ARG A 74 -2.01 9.79 -12.08
N ARG A 75 -3.01 9.71 -11.19
CA ARG A 75 -3.06 10.48 -9.94
C ARG A 75 -1.90 10.16 -9.01
N LEU A 76 -1.56 8.89 -8.84
CA LEU A 76 -0.40 8.47 -8.05
C LEU A 76 0.92 8.90 -8.72
N SER A 77 1.02 8.81 -10.06
CA SER A 77 2.21 9.22 -10.81
C SER A 77 2.49 10.72 -10.67
N GLU A 78 1.45 11.57 -10.71
CA GLU A 78 1.56 13.02 -10.54
C GLU A 78 2.22 13.40 -9.20
N HIS A 79 2.00 12.64 -8.14
CA HIS A 79 2.67 12.86 -6.84
C HIS A 79 4.16 12.54 -6.90
N LEU A 80 4.56 11.45 -7.58
CA LEU A 80 5.97 11.13 -7.76
C LEU A 80 6.67 12.16 -8.66
N ASP A 81 5.97 12.67 -9.69
CA ASP A 81 6.48 13.75 -10.56
C ASP A 81 6.71 15.07 -9.79
N GLN A 82 6.00 15.25 -8.67
CA GLN A 82 6.19 16.38 -7.74
C GLN A 82 7.27 16.12 -6.68
N GLY A 83 8.05 15.03 -6.81
CA GLY A 83 9.16 14.71 -5.93
C GLY A 83 8.82 13.91 -4.67
N ARG A 84 7.60 13.36 -4.58
CA ARG A 84 7.28 12.41 -3.50
C ARG A 84 7.81 11.03 -3.90
N GLU A 85 8.38 10.31 -2.94
CA GLU A 85 9.00 9.01 -3.22
C GLU A 85 8.04 7.84 -2.99
N MET A 86 7.03 8.01 -2.13
CA MET A 86 6.02 7.00 -1.80
C MET A 86 4.66 7.65 -1.53
N ILE A 87 3.62 7.15 -2.18
CA ILE A 87 2.24 7.65 -2.09
C ILE A 87 1.24 6.49 -2.10
N THR A 88 0.21 6.59 -1.27
CA THR A 88 -0.96 5.70 -1.27
C THR A 88 -2.25 6.48 -1.50
N GLY A 89 -3.27 5.81 -2.04
CA GLY A 89 -4.66 6.23 -1.90
C GLY A 89 -5.27 5.72 -0.61
N LEU A 90 -6.49 6.17 -0.31
CA LEU A 90 -7.23 5.80 0.89
C LEU A 90 -8.11 4.57 0.65
N TYR A 91 -8.02 3.58 1.52
CA TYR A 91 -8.91 2.43 1.59
C TYR A 91 -9.09 1.94 3.03
N PHE A 92 -10.03 1.03 3.23
CA PHE A 92 -10.47 0.60 4.54
C PHE A 92 -10.27 -0.91 4.75
N SER A 93 -10.08 -1.30 6.01
CA SER A 93 -9.96 -2.72 6.40
C SER A 93 -11.25 -3.49 6.09
N ARG A 94 -11.14 -4.78 5.73
CA ARG A 94 -12.30 -5.66 5.51
C ARG A 94 -12.87 -6.27 6.79
N LYS A 95 -12.16 -6.16 7.89
CA LYS A 95 -12.54 -6.74 9.18
C LYS A 95 -13.12 -5.65 10.08
N ALA A 96 -14.17 -5.96 10.79
CA ALA A 96 -14.72 -5.08 11.82
C ALA A 96 -13.75 -5.01 13.04
N PRO A 97 -13.59 -3.85 13.67
CA PRO A 97 -14.11 -2.57 13.22
C PRO A 97 -13.47 -2.11 11.92
N VAL A 98 -14.28 -1.57 10.99
CA VAL A 98 -13.77 -0.98 9.75
C VAL A 98 -13.01 0.29 10.11
N HIS A 99 -11.79 0.43 9.61
CA HIS A 99 -10.93 1.60 9.84
C HIS A 99 -10.08 1.89 8.59
N PRO A 100 -9.62 3.13 8.39
CA PRO A 100 -8.70 3.45 7.30
C PRO A 100 -7.38 2.71 7.48
N VAL A 101 -6.81 2.21 6.38
CA VAL A 101 -5.54 1.46 6.42
C VAL A 101 -4.35 2.40 6.24
N ILE A 102 -4.37 3.48 7.03
CA ILE A 102 -3.32 4.49 7.19
C ILE A 102 -3.12 4.75 8.69
N TYR A 103 -1.90 5.09 9.10
CA TYR A 103 -1.54 5.10 10.52
C TYR A 103 -0.76 6.36 10.90
N LYS A 104 -1.12 6.96 12.04
CA LYS A 104 -0.42 8.12 12.65
C LYS A 104 0.93 7.73 13.23
N SER A 105 1.02 6.54 13.79
CA SER A 105 2.26 6.00 14.34
C SER A 105 2.37 4.50 14.12
N LEU A 106 3.60 4.06 13.90
CA LEU A 106 4.01 2.66 13.97
C LEU A 106 5.19 2.59 14.95
N ARG A 107 5.10 1.74 15.96
CA ARG A 107 6.15 1.57 16.98
C ARG A 107 6.19 0.15 17.50
N VAL A 108 7.34 -0.25 17.99
CA VAL A 108 7.51 -1.50 18.72
C VAL A 108 7.64 -1.15 20.19
N GLU A 109 6.78 -1.71 21.01
CA GLU A 109 6.81 -1.58 22.47
C GLU A 109 7.20 -2.91 23.09
N ILE A 110 7.81 -2.88 24.27
CA ILE A 110 8.04 -4.08 25.06
C ILE A 110 6.82 -4.27 25.97
N ASN A 111 6.14 -5.40 25.81
CA ASN A 111 4.99 -5.74 26.64
C ASN A 111 5.40 -6.15 28.07
N GLU A 112 4.43 -6.43 28.93
CA GLU A 112 4.65 -6.80 30.35
C GLU A 112 5.48 -8.09 30.50
N ASP A 113 5.45 -8.98 29.52
CA ASP A 113 6.22 -10.22 29.48
C ASP A 113 7.65 -10.05 28.93
N GLY A 114 8.05 -8.82 28.57
CA GLY A 114 9.36 -8.50 28.02
C GLY A 114 9.51 -8.80 26.53
N HIS A 115 8.43 -9.07 25.81
CA HIS A 115 8.45 -9.34 24.37
C HIS A 115 8.12 -8.11 23.53
N PRO A 116 8.74 -7.94 22.34
CA PRO A 116 8.39 -6.86 21.42
C PRO A 116 6.97 -7.06 20.89
N GLU A 117 6.17 -6.00 20.95
CA GLU A 117 4.80 -5.95 20.46
C GLU A 117 4.62 -4.78 19.51
N ALA A 118 4.07 -5.07 18.32
CA ALA A 118 3.74 -4.06 17.32
C ALA A 118 2.53 -3.23 17.75
N LYS A 119 2.67 -1.91 17.72
CA LYS A 119 1.59 -0.95 17.96
C LYS A 119 1.43 -0.07 16.73
N ALA A 120 0.22 -0.03 16.20
CA ALA A 120 -0.16 0.82 15.08
C ALA A 120 -1.39 1.64 15.47
N ASP A 121 -1.28 2.96 15.44
CA ASP A 121 -2.39 3.85 15.77
C ASP A 121 -3.08 4.27 14.47
N PRO A 122 -4.32 3.84 14.19
CA PRO A 122 -5.07 4.24 13.00
C PRO A 122 -5.23 5.74 12.89
N PHE A 123 -5.29 6.24 11.65
CA PHE A 123 -5.49 7.66 11.37
C PHE A 123 -6.96 7.93 11.03
N ASP A 124 -7.86 7.76 12.02
CA ASP A 124 -9.31 7.86 11.82
C ASP A 124 -9.80 9.30 11.62
N ASP A 125 -9.08 10.30 12.19
CA ASP A 125 -9.36 11.73 12.10
C ASP A 125 -8.61 12.42 10.95
N TYR A 126 -8.34 11.69 9.86
CA TYR A 126 -7.69 12.24 8.66
C TYR A 126 -8.55 13.32 7.99
N GLU A 127 -7.91 14.29 7.36
CA GLU A 127 -8.60 15.30 6.55
C GLU A 127 -9.04 14.68 5.21
N ARG A 128 -10.33 14.82 4.87
CA ARG A 128 -10.88 14.29 3.62
C ARG A 128 -10.41 15.11 2.42
N ASP A 129 -10.28 14.44 1.28
CA ASP A 129 -9.90 15.03 -0.01
C ASP A 129 -8.62 15.89 0.09
N SER A 130 -7.67 15.46 0.89
CA SER A 130 -6.41 16.16 1.16
C SER A 130 -5.19 15.24 1.05
N LEU A 131 -4.02 15.87 1.00
CA LEU A 131 -2.72 15.21 0.94
C LEU A 131 -1.98 15.43 2.27
N PHE A 132 -1.59 14.35 2.94
CA PHE A 132 -0.88 14.42 4.22
C PHE A 132 0.13 13.29 4.37
N GLU A 133 1.07 13.47 5.29
CA GLU A 133 2.06 12.45 5.64
C GLU A 133 1.47 11.46 6.66
N VAL A 134 1.84 10.18 6.50
CA VAL A 134 1.46 9.09 7.40
C VAL A 134 2.68 8.34 7.92
N ALA A 135 2.56 7.71 9.07
CA ALA A 135 3.62 6.85 9.61
C ALA A 135 3.68 5.49 8.90
N GLY A 136 2.58 5.05 8.34
CA GLY A 136 2.50 3.83 7.58
C GLY A 136 1.15 3.66 6.90
N CYS A 137 1.12 2.76 5.93
CA CYS A 137 -0.09 2.39 5.20
C CYS A 137 -0.02 0.91 4.81
N GLY A 138 -1.17 0.33 4.49
CA GLY A 138 -1.18 -0.95 3.79
C GLY A 138 -0.82 -0.80 2.32
N PHE A 139 -0.49 -1.91 1.67
CA PHE A 139 0.00 -1.93 0.29
C PHE A 139 -1.07 -2.28 -0.75
N GLY A 140 -2.33 -2.02 -0.44
CA GLY A 140 -3.44 -2.24 -1.37
C GLY A 140 -3.29 -1.47 -2.69
N ALA A 141 -2.85 -0.21 -2.64
CA ALA A 141 -2.50 0.60 -3.82
C ALA A 141 -1.45 1.64 -3.43
N VAL A 142 -0.18 1.31 -3.62
CA VAL A 142 0.97 2.18 -3.30
C VAL A 142 1.84 2.36 -4.52
N MET A 143 2.18 3.59 -4.85
CA MET A 143 3.20 3.89 -5.85
C MET A 143 4.45 4.43 -5.17
N MET A 144 5.62 3.94 -5.60
CA MET A 144 6.91 4.40 -5.09
C MET A 144 7.98 4.43 -6.17
N THR A 145 9.03 5.22 -5.94
CA THR A 145 10.23 5.20 -6.77
C THR A 145 11.03 3.92 -6.53
N THR A 146 11.69 3.43 -7.57
CA THR A 146 12.61 2.28 -7.41
C THR A 146 13.87 2.68 -6.66
N GLU A 147 14.19 3.97 -6.55
CA GLU A 147 15.28 4.47 -5.74
C GLU A 147 15.04 4.21 -4.25
N LEU A 148 13.87 4.64 -3.73
CA LEU A 148 13.44 4.33 -2.36
C LEU A 148 13.45 2.80 -2.12
N LEU A 149 12.85 2.03 -3.03
CA LEU A 149 12.80 0.58 -2.92
C LEU A 149 14.21 -0.04 -2.86
N ARG A 150 15.16 0.48 -3.65
CA ARG A 150 16.55 0.05 -3.67
C ARG A 150 17.25 0.35 -2.36
N GLU A 151 17.10 1.55 -1.81
CA GLU A 151 17.70 1.93 -0.54
C GLU A 151 17.21 1.02 0.59
N VAL A 152 15.89 0.79 0.69
CA VAL A 152 15.33 -0.12 1.70
C VAL A 152 15.87 -1.55 1.51
N ARG A 153 15.93 -2.05 0.26
CA ARG A 153 16.47 -3.38 -0.04
C ARG A 153 17.96 -3.51 0.31
N ASP A 154 18.76 -2.50 0.01
CA ASP A 154 20.21 -2.54 0.24
C ASP A 154 20.55 -2.54 1.74
N TRP A 155 19.78 -1.85 2.56
CA TRP A 155 19.93 -1.82 4.00
C TRP A 155 19.37 -3.07 4.71
N PHE A 156 18.19 -3.55 4.30
CA PHE A 156 17.45 -4.60 5.02
C PHE A 156 17.41 -5.94 4.28
N ARG A 157 17.98 -6.05 3.09
CA ARG A 157 18.00 -7.22 2.19
C ARG A 157 16.63 -7.73 1.76
N LEU A 158 15.71 -7.90 2.71
CA LEU A 158 14.33 -8.34 2.47
C LEU A 158 13.38 -7.21 2.90
N PRO A 159 13.10 -6.23 2.03
CA PRO A 159 12.35 -5.02 2.37
C PRO A 159 10.96 -5.31 2.94
N PHE A 160 10.34 -6.42 2.55
CA PHE A 160 9.01 -6.82 2.97
C PHE A 160 9.00 -7.99 3.98
N PHE A 161 10.10 -8.30 4.64
CA PHE A 161 10.08 -9.36 5.64
C PHE A 161 9.39 -8.87 6.93
N PRO A 162 8.37 -9.60 7.43
CA PRO A 162 7.66 -9.24 8.68
C PRO A 162 8.61 -9.14 9.86
N GLU A 163 8.38 -8.18 10.75
CA GLU A 163 9.26 -7.93 11.87
C GLU A 163 8.50 -7.48 13.12
N SER A 164 8.91 -7.95 14.28
CA SER A 164 8.43 -7.49 15.58
C SER A 164 6.89 -7.50 15.74
N GLY A 165 6.21 -8.43 15.06
CA GLY A 165 4.75 -8.54 15.09
C GLY A 165 4.01 -7.70 14.04
N PHE A 166 4.73 -6.88 13.24
CA PHE A 166 4.17 -6.21 12.06
C PHE A 166 4.14 -7.13 10.84
N GLY A 167 3.09 -6.98 10.02
CA GLY A 167 3.03 -7.51 8.67
C GLY A 167 4.07 -6.86 7.75
N GLU A 168 4.17 -7.38 6.53
CA GLU A 168 5.19 -6.97 5.55
C GLU A 168 5.08 -5.50 5.13
N ASP A 169 3.87 -4.98 5.05
CA ASP A 169 3.55 -3.61 4.68
C ASP A 169 4.05 -2.60 5.73
N PHE A 170 3.75 -2.85 7.01
CA PHE A 170 4.21 -1.99 8.10
C PHE A 170 5.70 -2.14 8.36
N ALA A 171 6.25 -3.33 8.22
CA ALA A 171 7.69 -3.54 8.29
C ALA A 171 8.42 -2.73 7.21
N PHE A 172 7.90 -2.70 5.99
CA PHE A 172 8.43 -1.84 4.93
C PHE A 172 8.33 -0.35 5.29
N CYS A 173 7.17 0.11 5.78
CA CYS A 173 6.96 1.50 6.18
C CYS A 173 7.94 1.94 7.28
N LEU A 174 8.16 1.10 8.29
CA LEU A 174 9.15 1.36 9.35
C LEU A 174 10.55 1.53 8.78
N ARG A 175 10.98 0.61 7.91
CA ARG A 175 12.30 0.63 7.27
C ARG A 175 12.50 1.85 6.39
N ALA A 176 11.50 2.21 5.60
CA ALA A 176 11.53 3.42 4.78
C ALA A 176 11.70 4.68 5.65
N ARG A 177 10.96 4.78 6.75
CA ARG A 177 11.07 5.91 7.69
C ARG A 177 12.38 5.93 8.47
N GLU A 178 12.95 4.79 8.81
CA GLU A 178 14.29 4.69 9.42
C GLU A 178 15.35 5.30 8.51
N LEU A 179 15.21 5.13 7.19
CA LEU A 179 16.02 5.78 6.17
C LEU A 179 15.58 7.22 5.85
N ARG A 180 14.61 7.77 6.61
CA ARG A 180 14.08 9.14 6.51
C ARG A 180 13.22 9.41 5.26
N HIS A 181 12.74 8.40 4.58
CA HIS A 181 11.74 8.56 3.53
C HIS A 181 10.38 8.93 4.14
N ARG A 182 9.65 9.78 3.43
CA ARG A 182 8.31 10.22 3.81
C ARG A 182 7.26 9.42 3.05
N ILE A 183 6.23 9.01 3.76
CA ILE A 183 5.09 8.27 3.22
C ILE A 183 3.89 9.20 3.17
N TRP A 184 3.24 9.30 2.02
CA TRP A 184 2.13 10.20 1.80
C TRP A 184 0.84 9.43 1.53
N CYS A 185 -0.29 9.99 1.95
CA CYS A 185 -1.63 9.55 1.57
C CYS A 185 -2.37 10.72 0.91
N ASP A 186 -2.94 10.47 -0.27
CA ASP A 186 -3.93 11.36 -0.88
C ASP A 186 -5.32 10.77 -0.64
N SER A 187 -6.06 11.32 0.34
CA SER A 187 -7.39 10.84 0.71
C SER A 187 -8.47 11.17 -0.33
N SER A 188 -8.15 11.96 -1.36
CA SER A 188 -9.02 12.16 -2.51
C SER A 188 -8.95 11.00 -3.52
N ILE A 189 -7.91 10.16 -3.45
CA ILE A 189 -7.79 8.90 -4.22
C ILE A 189 -8.49 7.79 -3.42
N LYS A 190 -9.78 7.58 -3.68
CA LYS A 190 -10.62 6.65 -2.94
C LYS A 190 -10.60 5.27 -3.58
N LEU A 191 -10.37 4.26 -2.76
CA LEU A 191 -10.25 2.87 -3.20
C LEU A 191 -11.27 2.01 -2.45
N GLY A 192 -11.82 1.02 -3.15
CA GLY A 192 -12.61 -0.04 -2.54
C GLY A 192 -11.77 -1.27 -2.24
N HIS A 193 -12.13 -2.01 -1.21
CA HIS A 193 -11.50 -3.26 -0.81
C HIS A 193 -12.51 -4.38 -0.96
N ALA A 194 -12.36 -5.21 -1.98
CA ALA A 194 -13.31 -6.26 -2.32
C ALA A 194 -13.19 -7.45 -1.36
N GLY A 195 -14.35 -7.93 -0.91
CA GLY A 195 -14.51 -9.10 -0.07
C GLY A 195 -15.85 -9.77 -0.40
N SER A 196 -16.62 -10.16 0.60
CA SER A 196 -18.05 -10.51 0.44
C SER A 196 -18.89 -9.30 0.01
N THR A 197 -18.39 -8.10 0.33
CA THR A 197 -18.86 -6.81 -0.18
C THR A 197 -17.66 -5.91 -0.46
N ILE A 198 -17.86 -4.80 -1.18
CA ILE A 198 -16.83 -3.79 -1.36
C ILE A 198 -16.91 -2.84 -0.16
N ILE A 199 -15.79 -2.67 0.53
CA ILE A 199 -15.65 -1.69 1.62
C ILE A 199 -15.00 -0.45 1.05
N ASP A 200 -15.73 0.66 1.08
CA ASP A 200 -15.30 1.98 0.63
C ASP A 200 -15.61 3.05 1.69
N GLU A 201 -15.31 4.30 1.39
CA GLU A 201 -15.55 5.40 2.33
C GLU A 201 -17.04 5.63 2.61
N GLU A 202 -17.92 5.35 1.65
CA GLU A 202 -19.37 5.49 1.83
C GLU A 202 -19.90 4.48 2.86
N LEU A 203 -19.48 3.21 2.74
CA LEU A 203 -19.86 2.18 3.70
C LEU A 203 -19.26 2.46 5.08
N TYR A 204 -18.02 2.93 5.14
CA TYR A 204 -17.37 3.32 6.39
C TYR A 204 -18.14 4.44 7.09
N THR A 205 -18.52 5.48 6.39
CA THR A 205 -19.28 6.62 6.95
C THR A 205 -20.64 6.17 7.50
N LYS A 206 -21.37 5.32 6.77
CA LYS A 206 -22.65 4.77 7.24
C LYS A 206 -22.50 3.96 8.53
N THR A 207 -21.41 3.17 8.64
CA THR A 207 -21.15 2.40 9.87
C THR A 207 -20.73 3.27 11.06
N GLU A 208 -20.20 4.46 10.85
CA GLU A 208 -19.91 5.42 11.90
C GLU A 208 -21.19 6.13 12.39
N GLU A 209 -22.09 6.53 11.47
CA GLU A 209 -23.38 7.12 11.80
C GLU A 209 -24.27 6.17 12.61
N ASP A 210 -24.22 4.87 12.31
CA ASP A 210 -24.96 3.82 13.06
C ASP A 210 -24.39 3.55 14.47
N ARG A 211 -23.19 4.07 14.79
CA ARG A 211 -22.52 3.93 16.11
C ARG A 211 -22.69 5.15 17.02
N ALA A 212 -23.11 6.27 16.48
CA ALA A 212 -23.31 7.54 17.19
C ALA A 212 -24.75 7.67 17.74
#